data_6f0d3aaafbaf49a3526c5ae653f11da9
#
_entry.id   6f0d3aaafbaf49a3526c5ae653f11da9
#
_cell.length_a   1.000
_cell.length_b   1.000
_cell.length_c   1.000
_cell.angle_alpha   90.00
_cell.angle_beta   90.00
_cell.angle_gamma   90.00
#
_symmetry.space_group_name_H-M   'P 1'
#
loop_
_entity.id
_entity.type
_entity.pdbx_description
1 polymer ?
#
loop_
_entity_poly.entity_id
_entity_poly.type
_entity_poly.pdbx_seq_one_letter_code
_entity_poly.pdbx_strand_id
1 'polypeptide(L)'
;MEKNLTDNYEKQIYIGRDLFLRYDQDMLIKKYKLKNDHAYLYLNYIGTEYRISRSDGSIEYMAKSIWKICKEYSIVMTIYDLLCYSEDKPLPPLTGQWQPVTRFSPTGSSPSGDVFTPKYEAAFSGKVNVVSQACLCLGGELQKRLAGADLTFEMPVMGDFSVLFQFWDADEEFPAKILLLWDKVSLSYLHFETTFYLQGDLLEAILQKINA
;
A
#
# COMPACT_ATOMS: atom_id res chain seq x y z
N MET A 1 15.43 22.79 -10.86
CA MET A 1 15.46 21.37 -10.41
C MET A 1 14.05 20.78 -10.23
N GLU A 2 13.10 21.51 -9.65
CA GLU A 2 11.69 21.03 -9.47
C GLU A 2 10.97 20.69 -10.78
N LYS A 3 11.14 21.49 -11.84
CA LYS A 3 10.47 21.30 -13.13
C LYS A 3 10.82 19.96 -13.82
N ASN A 4 12.04 19.44 -13.62
CA ASN A 4 12.49 18.15 -14.17
C ASN A 4 11.94 16.93 -13.40
N LEU A 5 11.66 17.08 -12.10
CA LEU A 5 11.10 16.01 -11.27
C LEU A 5 9.62 15.80 -11.59
N THR A 6 8.84 16.87 -11.69
CA THR A 6 7.42 16.82 -12.07
C THR A 6 7.24 16.17 -13.45
N ASP A 7 8.08 16.53 -14.43
CA ASP A 7 8.08 15.93 -15.76
C ASP A 7 8.37 14.43 -15.75
N ASN A 8 9.23 13.95 -14.84
CA ASN A 8 9.53 12.53 -14.72
C ASN A 8 8.39 11.74 -14.06
N TYR A 9 7.73 12.27 -13.05
CA TYR A 9 6.58 11.65 -12.41
C TYR A 9 5.38 11.52 -13.36
N GLU A 10 5.09 12.57 -14.12
CA GLU A 10 4.03 12.54 -15.14
C GLU A 10 4.32 11.50 -16.23
N LYS A 11 5.57 11.36 -16.66
CA LYS A 11 5.98 10.32 -17.62
C LYS A 11 5.79 8.91 -17.07
N GLN A 12 6.13 8.67 -15.79
CA GLN A 12 5.95 7.36 -15.16
C GLN A 12 4.46 7.02 -15.03
N ILE A 13 3.63 7.96 -14.61
CA ILE A 13 2.17 7.79 -14.56
C ILE A 13 1.64 7.46 -15.96
N TYR A 14 2.11 8.15 -16.99
CA TYR A 14 1.71 7.86 -18.38
C TYR A 14 2.08 6.44 -18.79
N ILE A 15 3.29 5.96 -18.46
CA ILE A 15 3.75 4.59 -18.77
C ILE A 15 2.86 3.56 -18.04
N GLY A 16 2.61 3.75 -16.75
CA GLY A 16 1.74 2.85 -15.98
C GLY A 16 0.31 2.80 -16.51
N ARG A 17 -0.23 3.96 -16.89
CA ARG A 17 -1.54 4.08 -17.55
C ARG A 17 -1.60 3.35 -18.89
N ASP A 18 -0.62 3.58 -19.74
CA ASP A 18 -0.52 2.93 -21.07
C ASP A 18 -0.38 1.41 -20.93
N LEU A 19 0.39 0.95 -19.94
CA LEU A 19 0.49 -0.46 -19.61
C LEU A 19 -0.88 -1.04 -19.22
N PHE A 20 -1.59 -0.40 -18.27
CA PHE A 20 -2.93 -0.82 -17.86
C PHE A 20 -3.91 -0.90 -19.04
N LEU A 21 -3.90 0.08 -19.95
CA LEU A 21 -4.80 0.11 -21.10
C LEU A 21 -4.52 -0.99 -22.12
N ARG A 22 -3.30 -1.53 -22.16
CA ARG A 22 -2.93 -2.66 -23.01
C ARG A 22 -3.31 -4.01 -22.44
N TYR A 23 -3.56 -4.07 -21.13
CA TYR A 23 -3.94 -5.32 -20.48
C TYR A 23 -5.36 -5.75 -20.83
N ASP A 24 -5.58 -7.07 -20.82
CA ASP A 24 -6.91 -7.63 -20.84
C ASP A 24 -7.60 -7.32 -19.50
N GLN A 25 -8.46 -6.28 -19.51
CA GLN A 25 -9.15 -5.82 -18.32
C GLN A 25 -10.12 -6.87 -17.76
N ASP A 26 -10.66 -7.76 -18.59
CA ASP A 26 -11.54 -8.84 -18.14
C ASP A 26 -10.74 -9.92 -17.38
N MET A 27 -9.47 -10.11 -17.73
CA MET A 27 -8.54 -10.91 -16.93
C MET A 27 -8.25 -10.26 -15.58
N LEU A 28 -7.99 -8.94 -15.52
CA LEU A 28 -7.79 -8.21 -14.26
C LEU A 28 -9.02 -8.32 -13.36
N ILE A 29 -10.23 -8.17 -13.92
CA ILE A 29 -11.49 -8.32 -13.19
C ILE A 29 -11.58 -9.71 -12.53
N LYS A 30 -11.31 -10.76 -13.28
CA LYS A 30 -11.34 -12.14 -12.77
C LYS A 30 -10.27 -12.40 -11.71
N LYS A 31 -9.04 -11.94 -11.98
CA LYS A 31 -7.87 -12.15 -11.13
C LYS A 31 -8.02 -11.53 -9.74
N TYR A 32 -8.48 -10.27 -9.71
CA TYR A 32 -8.64 -9.51 -8.47
C TYR A 32 -10.09 -9.46 -7.96
N LYS A 33 -11.01 -10.17 -8.62
CA LYS A 33 -12.45 -10.18 -8.28
C LYS A 33 -13.03 -8.77 -8.22
N LEU A 34 -12.62 -7.89 -9.16
CA LEU A 34 -13.00 -6.49 -9.15
C LEU A 34 -14.47 -6.30 -9.47
N LYS A 35 -15.13 -5.42 -8.74
CA LYS A 35 -16.41 -4.86 -9.19
C LYS A 35 -16.16 -4.01 -10.43
N ASN A 36 -17.08 -4.02 -11.37
CA ASN A 36 -16.92 -3.27 -12.62
C ASN A 36 -18.27 -2.89 -13.23
N ASP A 37 -18.23 -1.90 -14.10
CA ASP A 37 -19.27 -1.60 -15.07
C ASP A 37 -18.65 -1.35 -16.44
N HIS A 38 -19.40 -0.78 -17.38
CA HIS A 38 -18.91 -0.52 -18.74
C HIS A 38 -17.84 0.59 -18.76
N ALA A 39 -17.77 1.47 -17.76
CA ALA A 39 -16.90 2.64 -17.73
C ALA A 39 -15.71 2.48 -16.77
N TYR A 40 -15.88 1.72 -15.68
CA TYR A 40 -14.91 1.68 -14.58
C TYR A 40 -14.67 0.27 -14.03
N LEU A 41 -13.46 0.06 -13.52
CA LEU A 41 -13.09 -0.99 -12.58
C LEU A 41 -13.01 -0.39 -11.18
N TYR A 42 -13.58 -1.06 -10.18
CA TYR A 42 -13.61 -0.61 -8.78
C TYR A 42 -12.72 -1.49 -7.93
N LEU A 43 -11.91 -0.87 -7.07
CA LEU A 43 -11.02 -1.56 -6.15
C LEU A 43 -10.96 -0.84 -4.81
N ASN A 44 -10.56 -1.55 -3.77
CA ASN A 44 -10.19 -0.95 -2.49
C ASN A 44 -8.67 -0.99 -2.37
N TYR A 45 -8.06 0.14 -2.05
CA TYR A 45 -6.64 0.25 -1.75
C TYR A 45 -6.47 0.92 -0.39
N ILE A 46 -5.91 0.18 0.57
CA ILE A 46 -5.68 0.62 1.96
C ILE A 46 -6.93 1.29 2.55
N GLY A 47 -8.06 0.57 2.54
CA GLY A 47 -9.32 1.02 3.13
C GLY A 47 -10.04 2.18 2.42
N THR A 48 -9.53 2.63 1.28
CA THR A 48 -10.14 3.66 0.44
C THR A 48 -10.62 3.07 -0.88
N GLU A 49 -11.84 3.45 -1.29
CA GLU A 49 -12.41 3.01 -2.56
C GLU A 49 -11.86 3.86 -3.71
N TYR A 50 -11.34 3.17 -4.73
CA TYR A 50 -10.85 3.73 -5.98
C TYR A 50 -11.61 3.17 -7.16
N ARG A 51 -11.61 3.90 -8.27
CA ARG A 51 -12.03 3.39 -9.56
C ARG A 51 -11.06 3.80 -10.66
N ILE A 52 -10.92 2.95 -11.66
CA ILE A 52 -10.06 3.20 -12.82
C ILE A 52 -10.94 3.23 -14.06
N SER A 53 -10.81 4.29 -14.85
CA SER A 53 -11.49 4.42 -16.14
C SER A 53 -10.98 3.35 -17.11
N ARG A 54 -11.90 2.60 -17.69
CA ARG A 54 -11.58 1.56 -18.68
C ARG A 54 -11.09 2.14 -20.00
N SER A 55 -11.46 3.37 -20.31
CA SER A 55 -11.17 4.00 -21.60
C SER A 55 -9.85 4.78 -21.61
N ASP A 56 -9.50 5.43 -20.51
CA ASP A 56 -8.31 6.29 -20.44
C ASP A 56 -7.37 5.97 -19.28
N GLY A 57 -7.73 4.99 -18.43
CA GLY A 57 -6.92 4.55 -17.30
C GLY A 57 -6.83 5.54 -16.14
N SER A 58 -7.52 6.68 -16.16
CA SER A 58 -7.49 7.61 -15.03
C SER A 58 -7.98 6.96 -13.74
N ILE A 59 -7.32 7.30 -12.62
CA ILE A 59 -7.66 6.77 -11.29
C ILE A 59 -8.36 7.86 -10.49
N GLU A 60 -9.48 7.52 -9.90
CA GLU A 60 -10.26 8.37 -9.01
C GLU A 60 -10.45 7.68 -7.66
N TYR A 61 -10.56 8.45 -6.58
CA TYR A 61 -10.86 7.96 -5.24
C TYR A 61 -12.16 8.54 -4.70
N MET A 62 -12.84 7.80 -3.83
CA MET A 62 -14.07 8.23 -3.18
C MET A 62 -13.76 9.15 -2.00
N ALA A 63 -14.20 10.41 -2.06
CA ALA A 63 -14.08 11.38 -0.98
C ALA A 63 -15.45 12.00 -0.67
N LYS A 64 -15.98 11.76 0.52
CA LYS A 64 -17.29 12.32 0.95
C LYS A 64 -18.39 12.09 -0.09
N SER A 65 -18.50 10.87 -0.60
CA SER A 65 -19.48 10.45 -1.63
C SER A 65 -19.31 11.12 -3.01
N ILE A 66 -18.13 11.67 -3.29
CA ILE A 66 -17.79 12.26 -4.59
C ILE A 66 -16.49 11.63 -5.10
N TRP A 67 -16.47 11.25 -6.38
CA TRP A 67 -15.27 10.79 -7.06
C TRP A 67 -14.35 11.96 -7.40
N LYS A 68 -13.06 11.83 -7.06
CA LYS A 68 -12.03 12.84 -7.35
C LYS A 68 -10.84 12.19 -8.01
N ILE A 69 -10.24 12.85 -8.99
CA ILE A 69 -9.01 12.40 -9.63
C ILE A 69 -7.89 12.25 -8.57
N CYS A 70 -7.30 11.07 -8.54
CA CYS A 70 -6.11 10.81 -7.74
C CYS A 70 -4.88 11.36 -8.45
N LYS A 71 -4.15 12.26 -7.79
CA LYS A 71 -2.91 12.85 -8.28
C LYS A 71 -1.69 12.44 -7.47
N GLU A 72 -1.89 11.68 -6.39
CA GLU A 72 -0.81 11.18 -5.54
C GLU A 72 -0.01 10.13 -6.29
N TYR A 73 1.22 10.49 -6.65
CA TYR A 73 2.10 9.66 -7.48
C TYR A 73 2.28 8.25 -6.91
N SER A 74 2.58 8.13 -5.62
CA SER A 74 2.80 6.84 -4.96
C SER A 74 1.58 5.92 -5.08
N ILE A 75 0.39 6.44 -4.80
CA ILE A 75 -0.88 5.70 -4.87
C ILE A 75 -1.16 5.23 -6.30
N VAL A 76 -1.06 6.16 -7.27
CA VAL A 76 -1.33 5.87 -8.69
C VAL A 76 -0.38 4.79 -9.20
N MET A 77 0.91 4.92 -8.93
CA MET A 77 1.91 3.96 -9.37
C MET A 77 1.78 2.60 -8.68
N THR A 78 1.48 2.59 -7.38
CA THR A 78 1.26 1.33 -6.64
C THR A 78 0.04 0.58 -7.14
N ILE A 79 -1.07 1.28 -7.45
CA ILE A 79 -2.27 0.66 -7.99
C ILE A 79 -1.99 0.04 -9.38
N TYR A 80 -1.32 0.76 -10.28
CA TYR A 80 -0.95 0.19 -11.59
C TYR A 80 0.00 -0.99 -11.43
N ASP A 81 0.96 -0.90 -10.54
CA ASP A 81 1.92 -1.97 -10.31
C ASP A 81 1.23 -3.23 -9.79
N LEU A 82 0.41 -3.11 -8.74
CA LEU A 82 -0.35 -4.24 -8.20
C LEU A 82 -1.24 -4.91 -9.25
N LEU A 83 -1.85 -4.14 -10.14
CA LEU A 83 -2.72 -4.69 -11.19
C LEU A 83 -1.93 -5.38 -12.32
N CYS A 84 -0.81 -4.78 -12.74
CA CYS A 84 -0.16 -5.14 -13.99
C CYS A 84 1.13 -5.96 -13.83
N TYR A 85 1.81 -5.89 -12.68
CA TYR A 85 3.13 -6.53 -12.49
C TYR A 85 3.14 -8.03 -12.71
N SER A 86 2.16 -8.73 -12.18
CA SER A 86 2.11 -10.19 -12.26
C SER A 86 1.64 -10.70 -13.64
N GLU A 87 1.36 -9.81 -14.59
CA GLU A 87 0.88 -10.16 -15.92
C GLU A 87 -0.25 -11.21 -15.88
N ASP A 88 -0.17 -12.24 -16.73
CA ASP A 88 -1.14 -13.35 -16.80
C ASP A 88 -0.90 -14.42 -15.72
N LYS A 89 0.14 -14.27 -14.88
CA LYS A 89 0.47 -15.27 -13.87
C LYS A 89 -0.57 -15.24 -12.75
N PRO A 90 -1.00 -16.41 -12.26
CA PRO A 90 -1.85 -16.46 -11.08
C PRO A 90 -1.07 -15.95 -9.85
N LEU A 91 -1.76 -15.18 -9.01
CA LEU A 91 -1.18 -14.72 -7.75
C LEU A 91 -1.12 -15.90 -6.77
N PRO A 92 0.04 -16.15 -6.15
CA PRO A 92 0.13 -17.14 -5.10
C PRO A 92 -0.65 -16.65 -3.86
N PRO A 93 -1.31 -17.54 -3.11
CA PRO A 93 -1.88 -17.15 -1.81
C PRO A 93 -0.78 -16.70 -0.86
N LEU A 94 -1.08 -15.75 0.02
CA LEU A 94 -0.18 -15.37 1.10
C LEU A 94 0.10 -16.59 1.98
N THR A 95 1.33 -16.67 2.45
CA THR A 95 1.83 -17.83 3.22
C THR A 95 1.79 -17.63 4.72
N GLY A 96 1.60 -16.39 5.17
CA GLY A 96 1.72 -15.99 6.58
C GLY A 96 3.17 -15.98 7.08
N GLN A 97 4.16 -16.11 6.20
CA GLN A 97 5.57 -16.04 6.55
C GLN A 97 6.09 -14.61 6.32
N TRP A 98 6.04 -13.84 7.39
CA TRP A 98 6.35 -12.42 7.39
C TRP A 98 7.84 -12.16 7.57
N GLN A 99 8.40 -11.23 6.80
CA GLN A 99 9.80 -10.84 6.83
C GLN A 99 9.99 -9.36 6.51
N PRO A 100 11.08 -8.72 7.00
CA PRO A 100 11.37 -7.33 6.65
C PRO A 100 11.74 -7.20 5.16
N VAL A 101 11.48 -6.03 4.59
CA VAL A 101 11.73 -5.73 3.17
C VAL A 101 13.17 -6.01 2.74
N THR A 102 14.14 -5.83 3.64
CA THR A 102 15.56 -6.09 3.41
C THR A 102 15.88 -7.55 3.05
N ARG A 103 15.00 -8.49 3.38
CA ARG A 103 15.17 -9.90 3.02
C ARG A 103 14.95 -10.18 1.53
N PHE A 104 14.30 -9.27 0.82
CA PHE A 104 14.10 -9.40 -0.63
C PHE A 104 15.28 -8.84 -1.46
N SER A 105 16.15 -8.02 -0.84
CA SER A 105 17.29 -7.45 -1.54
C SER A 105 18.41 -8.48 -1.70
N PRO A 106 18.78 -8.86 -2.94
CA PRO A 106 19.83 -9.85 -3.17
C PRO A 106 21.24 -9.32 -2.81
N THR A 107 21.40 -8.00 -2.64
CA THR A 107 22.72 -7.36 -2.43
C THR A 107 22.90 -6.76 -1.04
N GLY A 108 21.90 -6.81 -0.16
CA GLY A 108 21.97 -6.21 1.17
C GLY A 108 22.11 -4.69 1.21
N SER A 109 22.04 -4.02 0.06
CA SER A 109 22.25 -2.57 -0.10
C SER A 109 20.95 -1.77 -0.18
N SER A 110 19.81 -2.42 0.07
CA SER A 110 18.52 -1.74 0.11
C SER A 110 18.41 -0.83 1.33
N PRO A 111 17.81 0.38 1.21
CA PRO A 111 17.44 1.15 2.38
C PRO A 111 16.61 0.29 3.33
N SER A 112 16.89 0.35 4.62
CA SER A 112 15.99 -0.25 5.60
C SER A 112 14.65 0.49 5.53
N GLY A 113 13.53 -0.22 5.71
CA GLY A 113 12.21 0.43 5.78
C GLY A 113 12.15 1.54 6.83
N ASP A 114 13.04 1.51 7.82
CA ASP A 114 13.17 2.46 8.93
C ASP A 114 13.48 3.91 8.47
N VAL A 115 13.98 4.12 7.25
CA VAL A 115 14.26 5.47 6.73
C VAL A 115 12.98 6.30 6.55
N PHE A 116 11.84 5.65 6.35
CA PHE A 116 10.56 6.30 6.04
C PHE A 116 9.63 6.40 7.24
N THR A 117 9.97 5.83 8.40
CA THR A 117 9.08 5.72 9.56
C THR A 117 9.19 6.85 10.59
N PRO A 118 10.32 7.61 10.75
CA PRO A 118 10.51 8.48 11.92
C PRO A 118 9.42 9.51 12.15
N LYS A 119 8.89 10.13 11.08
CA LYS A 119 7.80 11.11 11.22
C LYS A 119 6.50 10.50 11.76
N TYR A 120 6.23 9.25 11.39
CA TYR A 120 5.05 8.51 11.83
C TYR A 120 5.24 7.95 13.23
N GLU A 121 6.42 7.48 13.57
CA GLU A 121 6.79 7.04 14.93
C GLU A 121 6.56 8.17 15.93
N ALA A 122 7.05 9.37 15.62
CA ALA A 122 6.82 10.56 16.44
C ALA A 122 5.32 10.93 16.52
N ALA A 123 4.58 10.81 15.42
CA ALA A 123 3.15 11.16 15.38
C ALA A 123 2.26 10.15 16.12
N PHE A 124 2.67 8.87 16.20
CA PHE A 124 1.92 7.77 16.80
C PHE A 124 2.27 7.56 18.27
N SER A 125 3.43 8.05 18.71
CA SER A 125 3.91 7.91 20.09
C SER A 125 2.89 8.40 21.11
N GLY A 126 2.67 7.60 22.16
CA GLY A 126 1.67 7.83 23.23
C GLY A 126 0.22 7.58 22.79
N LYS A 127 -0.03 6.99 21.61
CA LYS A 127 -1.38 6.90 21.04
C LYS A 127 -1.80 5.46 20.67
N VAL A 128 -1.33 4.45 21.37
CA VAL A 128 -1.59 3.01 21.03
C VAL A 128 -3.05 2.75 20.69
N ASN A 129 -3.99 3.21 21.53
CA ASN A 129 -5.42 2.96 21.29
C ASN A 129 -5.94 3.68 20.05
N VAL A 130 -5.46 4.90 19.77
CA VAL A 130 -5.89 5.68 18.58
C VAL A 130 -5.32 5.07 17.31
N VAL A 131 -4.06 4.64 17.34
CA VAL A 131 -3.43 3.88 16.22
C VAL A 131 -4.19 2.59 15.96
N SER A 132 -4.54 1.84 17.03
CA SER A 132 -5.34 0.63 16.91
C SER A 132 -6.69 0.88 16.23
N GLN A 133 -7.42 1.91 16.64
CA GLN A 133 -8.69 2.28 16.01
C GLN A 133 -8.51 2.71 14.55
N ALA A 134 -7.45 3.46 14.23
CA ALA A 134 -7.13 3.85 12.87
C ALA A 134 -6.89 2.62 11.98
N CYS A 135 -6.12 1.63 12.44
CA CYS A 135 -5.90 0.37 11.72
C CYS A 135 -7.22 -0.38 11.48
N LEU A 136 -8.08 -0.50 12.51
CA LEU A 136 -9.41 -1.12 12.36
C LEU A 136 -10.28 -0.40 11.33
N CYS A 137 -10.28 0.95 11.33
CA CYS A 137 -11.02 1.75 10.35
C CYS A 137 -10.54 1.55 8.90
N LEU A 138 -9.30 1.14 8.71
CA LEU A 138 -8.73 0.79 7.40
C LEU A 138 -8.95 -0.68 7.02
N GLY A 139 -9.69 -1.43 7.84
CA GLY A 139 -9.96 -2.85 7.62
C GLY A 139 -8.86 -3.78 8.15
N GLY A 140 -7.94 -3.26 8.96
CA GLY A 140 -6.89 -4.06 9.59
C GLY A 140 -7.44 -5.08 10.59
N GLU A 141 -6.82 -6.25 10.64
CA GLU A 141 -7.15 -7.33 11.57
C GLU A 141 -6.08 -7.44 12.65
N LEU A 142 -6.50 -7.29 13.92
CA LEU A 142 -5.59 -7.40 15.06
C LEU A 142 -5.07 -8.85 15.15
N GLN A 143 -3.77 -8.98 15.16
CA GLN A 143 -3.06 -10.25 15.29
C GLN A 143 -2.53 -10.45 16.71
N LYS A 144 -2.10 -11.68 17.02
CA LYS A 144 -1.35 -11.93 18.25
C LYS A 144 -0.09 -11.06 18.27
N ARG A 145 0.26 -10.54 19.45
CA ARG A 145 1.50 -9.77 19.62
C ARG A 145 2.71 -10.60 19.19
N LEU A 146 3.45 -10.10 18.23
CA LEU A 146 4.70 -10.70 17.76
C LEU A 146 5.88 -9.81 18.20
N ALA A 147 6.96 -10.43 18.61
CA ALA A 147 8.21 -9.76 18.99
C ALA A 147 8.04 -8.63 20.04
N GLY A 148 7.06 -8.75 20.93
CA GLY A 148 6.81 -7.78 22.00
C GLY A 148 6.17 -6.46 21.53
N ALA A 149 5.69 -6.37 20.31
CA ALA A 149 4.99 -5.18 19.80
C ALA A 149 3.71 -4.89 20.64
N ASP A 150 3.40 -3.61 20.83
CA ASP A 150 2.14 -3.20 21.46
C ASP A 150 0.96 -3.47 20.56
N LEU A 151 1.15 -3.25 19.24
CA LEU A 151 0.17 -3.57 18.22
C LEU A 151 0.81 -4.42 17.11
N THR A 152 0.05 -5.41 16.64
CA THR A 152 0.35 -6.16 15.42
C THR A 152 -0.94 -6.29 14.63
N PHE A 153 -0.98 -5.73 13.42
CA PHE A 153 -2.13 -5.77 12.53
C PHE A 153 -1.74 -6.35 11.18
N GLU A 154 -2.57 -7.25 10.67
CA GLU A 154 -2.56 -7.57 9.25
C GLU A 154 -3.41 -6.53 8.52
N MET A 155 -2.77 -5.73 7.67
CA MET A 155 -3.37 -4.60 6.98
C MET A 155 -3.69 -4.98 5.55
N PRO A 156 -4.97 -4.96 5.13
CA PRO A 156 -5.34 -5.24 3.75
C PRO A 156 -4.83 -4.11 2.85
N VAL A 157 -4.24 -4.49 1.72
CA VAL A 157 -3.73 -3.55 0.72
C VAL A 157 -4.67 -3.49 -0.47
N MET A 158 -4.81 -4.60 -1.22
CA MET A 158 -5.69 -4.71 -2.37
C MET A 158 -6.03 -6.19 -2.64
N GLY A 159 -7.30 -6.50 -2.81
CA GLY A 159 -7.75 -7.88 -2.99
C GLY A 159 -7.36 -8.76 -1.80
N ASP A 160 -6.67 -9.87 -2.08
CA ASP A 160 -6.19 -10.81 -1.06
C ASP A 160 -4.75 -10.47 -0.59
N PHE A 161 -4.16 -9.35 -1.04
CA PHE A 161 -2.82 -8.93 -0.64
C PHE A 161 -2.86 -8.05 0.62
N SER A 162 -2.05 -8.42 1.62
CA SER A 162 -1.90 -7.71 2.89
C SER A 162 -0.43 -7.58 3.28
N VAL A 163 -0.16 -6.69 4.25
CA VAL A 163 1.13 -6.52 4.92
C VAL A 163 0.93 -6.54 6.43
N LEU A 164 1.96 -6.88 7.18
CA LEU A 164 1.89 -6.88 8.64
C LEU A 164 2.49 -5.59 9.18
N PHE A 165 1.68 -4.80 9.89
CA PHE A 165 2.08 -3.59 10.60
C PHE A 165 2.32 -3.92 12.06
N GLN A 166 3.48 -3.51 12.57
CA GLN A 166 3.84 -3.61 13.99
C GLN A 166 4.18 -2.22 14.53
N PHE A 167 3.74 -1.96 15.75
CA PHE A 167 4.02 -0.72 16.46
C PHE A 167 4.42 -1.02 17.89
N TRP A 168 5.50 -0.41 18.34
CA TRP A 168 5.96 -0.32 19.71
C TRP A 168 5.83 1.14 20.14
N ASP A 169 5.16 1.39 21.22
CA ASP A 169 5.09 2.75 21.78
C ASP A 169 6.41 3.14 22.44
N ALA A 170 6.59 4.44 22.63
CA ALA A 170 7.74 4.92 23.38
C ALA A 170 7.58 4.57 24.88
N ASP A 171 8.68 4.22 25.52
CA ASP A 171 8.81 4.04 26.96
C ASP A 171 9.98 4.88 27.51
N GLU A 172 10.38 4.65 28.77
CA GLU A 172 11.47 5.39 29.42
C GLU A 172 12.85 5.15 28.78
N GLU A 173 13.03 4.01 28.06
CA GLU A 173 14.32 3.61 27.51
C GLU A 173 14.39 3.74 25.99
N PHE A 174 13.24 3.57 25.29
CA PHE A 174 13.19 3.48 23.83
C PHE A 174 12.16 4.41 23.22
N PRO A 175 12.48 5.04 22.07
CA PRO A 175 11.49 5.77 21.29
C PRO A 175 10.49 4.82 20.65
N ALA A 176 9.33 5.37 20.25
CA ALA A 176 8.35 4.60 19.49
C ALA A 176 8.96 4.05 18.20
N LYS A 177 8.51 2.86 17.78
CA LYS A 177 9.02 2.18 16.59
C LYS A 177 7.89 1.60 15.75
N ILE A 178 8.05 1.68 14.44
CA ILE A 178 7.18 1.05 13.44
C ILE A 178 7.99 0.07 12.60
N LEU A 179 7.39 -1.09 12.31
CA LEU A 179 7.95 -2.05 11.38
C LEU A 179 6.84 -2.60 10.48
N LEU A 180 7.08 -2.57 9.17
CA LEU A 180 6.26 -3.32 8.23
C LEU A 180 6.97 -4.62 7.85
N LEU A 181 6.21 -5.70 7.90
CA LEU A 181 6.66 -7.01 7.44
C LEU A 181 5.83 -7.42 6.21
N TRP A 182 6.49 -8.11 5.33
CA TRP A 182 6.01 -8.51 4.02
C TRP A 182 5.95 -10.04 3.95
N ASP A 183 4.88 -10.58 3.40
CA ASP A 183 4.85 -12.03 3.14
C ASP A 183 5.97 -12.39 2.15
N LYS A 184 6.55 -13.57 2.31
CA LYS A 184 7.64 -14.03 1.45
C LYS A 184 7.31 -14.06 -0.05
N VAL A 185 6.02 -14.09 -0.41
CA VAL A 185 5.56 -14.06 -1.80
C VAL A 185 5.18 -12.65 -2.28
N SER A 186 5.37 -11.61 -1.48
CA SER A 186 4.97 -10.23 -1.82
C SER A 186 5.50 -9.76 -3.17
N LEU A 187 6.74 -10.13 -3.53
CA LEU A 187 7.29 -9.76 -4.85
C LEU A 187 6.71 -10.56 -6.03
N SER A 188 5.70 -11.39 -5.81
CA SER A 188 4.84 -11.89 -6.89
C SER A 188 3.68 -10.95 -7.20
N TYR A 189 3.41 -9.97 -6.34
CA TYR A 189 2.31 -9.01 -6.46
C TYR A 189 2.75 -7.65 -7.00
N LEU A 190 3.99 -7.21 -6.70
CA LEU A 190 4.49 -5.88 -7.02
C LEU A 190 6.02 -5.87 -7.11
N HIS A 191 6.56 -4.83 -7.77
CA HIS A 191 8.01 -4.61 -7.81
C HIS A 191 8.55 -4.27 -6.41
N PHE A 192 9.83 -4.56 -6.22
CA PHE A 192 10.53 -4.27 -4.95
C PHE A 192 10.45 -2.77 -4.58
N GLU A 193 10.67 -1.88 -5.53
CA GLU A 193 10.63 -0.44 -5.32
C GLU A 193 9.24 0.05 -4.87
N THR A 194 8.17 -0.60 -5.35
CA THR A 194 6.80 -0.27 -5.00
C THR A 194 6.50 -0.55 -3.52
N THR A 195 7.25 -1.44 -2.87
CA THR A 195 7.10 -1.67 -1.42
C THR A 195 7.29 -0.40 -0.61
N PHE A 196 8.20 0.49 -1.02
CA PHE A 196 8.47 1.76 -0.32
C PHE A 196 7.33 2.77 -0.49
N TYR A 197 6.72 2.83 -1.68
CA TYR A 197 5.52 3.65 -1.90
C TYR A 197 4.36 3.16 -1.06
N LEU A 198 4.08 1.85 -1.10
CA LEU A 198 3.01 1.24 -0.34
C LEU A 198 3.20 1.45 1.18
N GLN A 199 4.42 1.30 1.69
CA GLN A 199 4.72 1.60 3.10
C GLN A 199 4.36 3.05 3.45
N GLY A 200 4.75 4.01 2.62
CA GLY A 200 4.41 5.42 2.80
C GLY A 200 2.91 5.67 2.77
N ASP A 201 2.20 5.09 1.79
CA ASP A 201 0.76 5.22 1.62
C ASP A 201 -0.01 4.65 2.83
N LEU A 202 0.41 3.48 3.34
CA LEU A 202 -0.22 2.87 4.51
C LEU A 202 -0.03 3.72 5.78
N LEU A 203 1.18 4.18 6.04
CA LEU A 203 1.48 4.99 7.21
C LEU A 203 0.76 6.34 7.16
N GLU A 204 0.68 6.95 5.98
CA GLU A 204 -0.09 8.18 5.76
C GLU A 204 -1.59 7.95 5.95
N ALA A 205 -2.14 6.85 5.46
CA ALA A 205 -3.55 6.50 5.66
C ALA A 205 -3.88 6.32 7.15
N ILE A 206 -3.02 5.65 7.93
CA ILE A 206 -3.17 5.52 9.38
C ILE A 206 -3.14 6.91 10.04
N LEU A 207 -2.15 7.76 9.68
CA LEU A 207 -2.04 9.12 10.22
C LEU A 207 -3.28 9.98 9.93
N GLN A 208 -3.83 9.88 8.74
CA GLN A 208 -5.07 10.58 8.37
C GLN A 208 -6.25 10.12 9.23
N LYS A 209 -6.37 8.83 9.55
CA LYS A 209 -7.41 8.31 10.44
C LYS A 209 -7.23 8.74 11.90
N ILE A 210 -5.99 8.91 12.35
CA ILE A 210 -5.69 9.46 13.68
C ILE A 210 -6.14 10.91 13.81
N ASN A 211 -6.07 11.68 12.73
CA ASN A 211 -6.35 13.12 12.71
C ASN A 211 -7.80 13.46 12.28
N ALA A 212 -8.62 12.47 11.94
CA ALA A 212 -10.00 12.65 11.48
C ALA A 212 -11.01 12.69 12.63
#